data_231bae34896f4d54eccb0a3b89252e6f
#
_entry.id   231bae34896f4d54eccb0a3b89252e6f
#
_cell.length_a   1.000
_cell.length_b   1.000
_cell.length_c   1.000
_cell.angle_alpha   90.00
_cell.angle_beta   90.00
_cell.angle_gamma   90.00
#
_symmetry.space_group_name_H-M   'P 1'
#
loop_
_entity.id
_entity.type
_entity.pdbx_description
1 polymer ?
#
loop_
_entity_poly.entity_id
_entity_poly.type
_entity_poly.pdbx_seq_one_letter_code
_entity_poly.pdbx_strand_id
1 'polypeptide(L)'
;MSDSINGTRILRPHFEKALILEEPDPSLDHYLESLGIEAQRLGPELTQQKDEVLKILREGGHDLLFKRSRFEVDEAVLDASKNLAAIMLCCIGDDSVDKEACARQGVLVMNDPISNGRSVVEMVMGEMICLARRIFEADRDGRQHLWTKQSRGRFELKGKNLTIVGLGNIGKQVAQVAEAFGLNVFFYDNRELAREVGIALGWTACESLDEAFRVADVVSVHVSAEDARGNTNREMFTYDHFAQMGADRPQKTPRIFINAARGFLYDPVALNRAINEGYIERAAIDVFPAEPGSSDDPWTNPYAEQANVVSTPHIGAATEEAQPRIAKHVATTTRLFNRYGTVRDCVFSPGQNIGVDADKAATILTVVHSDQRGTKKAVDDAIYEAGLSNLESSHRDFPEFGFAYDVSAIDRPMNRAQLRSLVATASELTGDKHAIRAIRQIPVPGKKR
;
A
#
# COMPACT_ATOMS: atom_id res chain seq x y z
N MET A 1 22.42 -5.50 21.89
CA MET A 1 23.37 -5.36 20.77
C MET A 1 22.86 -6.24 19.64
N SER A 2 22.72 -5.71 18.42
CA SER A 2 22.38 -6.53 17.26
C SER A 2 23.47 -7.56 17.04
N ASP A 3 23.11 -8.83 16.98
CA ASP A 3 24.04 -9.91 16.64
C ASP A 3 24.20 -9.97 15.11
N SER A 4 25.42 -10.14 14.64
CA SER A 4 25.70 -10.26 13.22
C SER A 4 26.75 -11.31 12.90
N ILE A 5 26.67 -11.90 11.73
CA ILE A 5 27.63 -12.85 11.18
C ILE A 5 28.07 -12.32 9.82
N ASN A 6 29.31 -11.84 9.69
CA ASN A 6 29.90 -11.34 8.44
C ASN A 6 29.01 -10.29 7.73
N GLY A 7 28.35 -9.40 8.48
CA GLY A 7 27.46 -8.39 7.95
C GLY A 7 25.98 -8.83 7.81
N THR A 8 25.70 -10.13 7.91
CA THR A 8 24.33 -10.65 7.97
C THR A 8 23.72 -10.37 9.33
N ARG A 9 22.54 -9.79 9.38
CA ARG A 9 21.81 -9.49 10.62
C ARG A 9 21.17 -10.76 11.19
N ILE A 10 21.39 -11.03 12.47
CA ILE A 10 20.70 -12.10 13.20
C ILE A 10 19.57 -11.44 13.99
N LEU A 11 18.36 -11.64 13.57
CA LEU A 11 17.19 -11.05 14.20
C LEU A 11 16.76 -11.83 15.44
N ARG A 12 16.10 -11.15 16.37
CA ARG A 12 15.54 -11.77 17.57
C ARG A 12 14.52 -12.86 17.21
N PRO A 13 14.44 -13.95 17.96
CA PRO A 13 13.45 -15.00 17.77
C PRO A 13 12.00 -14.46 17.82
N HIS A 14 11.72 -13.60 18.79
CA HIS A 14 10.47 -12.85 18.91
C HIS A 14 10.81 -11.37 19.01
N PHE A 15 9.98 -10.54 18.35
CA PHE A 15 10.14 -9.11 18.42
C PHE A 15 9.72 -8.61 19.80
N GLU A 16 10.47 -7.64 20.31
CA GLU A 16 10.30 -7.11 21.66
C GLU A 16 9.87 -5.65 21.66
N LYS A 17 10.27 -4.87 20.62
CA LYS A 17 10.05 -3.43 20.60
C LYS A 17 9.55 -2.94 19.23
N ALA A 18 8.54 -2.07 19.27
CA ALA A 18 8.01 -1.37 18.13
C ALA A 18 8.06 0.15 18.32
N LEU A 19 8.47 0.88 17.30
CA LEU A 19 8.31 2.32 17.21
C LEU A 19 7.06 2.64 16.39
N ILE A 20 6.19 3.51 16.89
CA ILE A 20 4.93 3.90 16.24
C ILE A 20 4.97 5.40 15.93
N LEU A 21 4.83 5.75 14.66
CA LEU A 21 4.82 7.10 14.13
C LEU A 21 3.46 7.45 13.52
N GLU A 22 3.16 8.76 13.40
CA GLU A 22 2.00 9.28 12.66
C GLU A 22 0.62 8.86 13.21
N GLU A 23 0.54 8.53 14.49
CA GLU A 23 -0.71 8.32 15.23
C GLU A 23 -1.71 7.35 14.54
N PRO A 24 -1.33 6.11 14.18
CA PRO A 24 -2.32 5.10 13.87
C PRO A 24 -3.22 4.85 15.08
N ASP A 25 -4.37 4.21 14.86
CA ASP A 25 -5.37 3.99 15.93
C ASP A 25 -4.76 3.45 17.22
N PRO A 26 -5.12 4.00 18.39
CA PRO A 26 -4.55 3.61 19.69
C PRO A 26 -4.73 2.14 20.06
N SER A 27 -5.72 1.45 19.47
CA SER A 27 -5.91 0.01 19.70
C SER A 27 -4.71 -0.83 19.24
N LEU A 28 -3.86 -0.29 18.33
CA LEU A 28 -2.63 -0.94 17.89
C LEU A 28 -1.70 -1.24 19.07
N ASP A 29 -1.54 -0.30 20.00
CA ASP A 29 -0.67 -0.45 21.17
C ASP A 29 -1.11 -1.67 22.00
N HIS A 30 -2.40 -1.80 22.28
CA HIS A 30 -2.96 -2.93 23.01
C HIS A 30 -2.75 -4.26 22.28
N TYR A 31 -2.91 -4.29 20.95
CA TYR A 31 -2.64 -5.50 20.17
C TYR A 31 -1.16 -5.89 20.25
N LEU A 32 -0.22 -4.95 20.16
CA LEU A 32 1.21 -5.21 20.25
C LEU A 32 1.61 -5.70 21.65
N GLU A 33 1.10 -5.08 22.71
CA GLU A 33 1.28 -5.53 24.08
C GLU A 33 0.79 -6.97 24.28
N SER A 34 -0.35 -7.33 23.70
CA SER A 34 -0.88 -8.71 23.75
C SER A 34 0.03 -9.75 23.06
N LEU A 35 0.92 -9.29 22.18
CA LEU A 35 1.95 -10.09 21.53
C LEU A 35 3.27 -10.12 22.30
N GLY A 36 3.38 -9.36 23.40
CA GLY A 36 4.60 -9.17 24.18
C GLY A 36 5.58 -8.17 23.53
N ILE A 37 5.08 -7.27 22.67
CA ILE A 37 5.86 -6.24 22.00
C ILE A 37 5.62 -4.90 22.70
N GLU A 38 6.67 -4.32 23.26
CA GLU A 38 6.63 -2.97 23.83
C GLU A 38 6.43 -1.92 22.72
N ALA A 39 5.34 -1.17 22.80
CA ALA A 39 4.99 -0.14 21.83
C ALA A 39 5.48 1.24 22.33
N GLN A 40 6.44 1.84 21.61
CA GLN A 40 6.85 3.23 21.83
C GLN A 40 6.19 4.11 20.78
N ARG A 41 5.23 4.92 21.19
CA ARG A 41 4.51 5.85 20.30
C ARG A 41 5.12 7.24 20.40
N LEU A 42 5.39 7.86 19.24
CA LEU A 42 5.80 9.27 19.17
C LEU A 42 4.60 10.15 18.79
N GLY A 43 4.51 11.29 19.47
CA GLY A 43 3.53 12.32 19.11
C GLY A 43 3.88 13.01 17.77
N PRO A 44 2.93 13.80 17.22
CA PRO A 44 3.07 14.44 15.92
C PRO A 44 4.31 15.34 15.81
N GLU A 45 4.59 16.11 16.86
CA GLU A 45 5.73 17.03 16.89
C GLU A 45 7.08 16.32 16.77
N LEU A 46 7.26 15.19 17.46
CA LEU A 46 8.50 14.40 17.39
C LEU A 46 8.58 13.63 16.08
N THR A 47 7.47 13.13 15.56
CA THR A 47 7.43 12.42 14.28
C THR A 47 7.90 13.29 13.11
N GLN A 48 7.65 14.60 13.15
CA GLN A 48 8.11 15.56 12.14
C GLN A 48 9.62 15.87 12.22
N GLN A 49 10.25 15.59 13.36
CA GLN A 49 11.68 15.83 13.60
C GLN A 49 12.47 14.56 13.25
N LYS A 50 12.83 14.40 11.98
CA LYS A 50 13.51 13.19 11.48
C LYS A 50 14.76 12.84 12.30
N ASP A 51 15.57 13.82 12.67
CA ASP A 51 16.80 13.61 13.45
C ASP A 51 16.52 13.01 14.84
N GLU A 52 15.45 13.42 15.51
CA GLU A 52 15.03 12.83 16.79
C GLU A 52 14.51 11.40 16.61
N VAL A 53 13.76 11.13 15.54
CA VAL A 53 13.32 9.77 15.20
C VAL A 53 14.56 8.88 14.96
N LEU A 54 15.55 9.35 14.20
CA LEU A 54 16.79 8.60 13.95
C LEU A 54 17.55 8.32 15.25
N LYS A 55 17.60 9.27 16.17
CA LYS A 55 18.23 9.09 17.50
C LYS A 55 17.49 8.03 18.32
N ILE A 56 16.17 8.09 18.38
CA ILE A 56 15.32 7.13 19.08
C ILE A 56 15.51 5.72 18.50
N LEU A 57 15.61 5.58 17.17
CA LEU A 57 15.86 4.30 16.51
C LEU A 57 17.26 3.73 16.87
N ARG A 58 18.30 4.58 16.91
CA ARG A 58 19.67 4.15 17.27
C ARG A 58 19.77 3.65 18.70
N GLU A 59 19.08 4.32 19.63
CA GLU A 59 19.15 4.02 21.07
C GLU A 59 18.15 2.94 21.51
N GLY A 60 16.98 2.87 20.84
CA GLY A 60 15.82 2.08 21.30
C GLY A 60 15.91 0.61 20.97
N GLY A 61 16.63 0.21 19.92
CA GLY A 61 16.77 -1.19 19.50
C GLY A 61 15.46 -1.82 19.02
N HIS A 62 14.61 -1.03 18.32
CA HIS A 62 13.32 -1.43 17.80
C HIS A 62 13.46 -2.49 16.70
N ASP A 63 12.55 -3.47 16.73
CA ASP A 63 12.47 -4.56 15.76
C ASP A 63 11.48 -4.22 14.62
N LEU A 64 10.51 -3.39 14.92
CA LEU A 64 9.43 -3.00 14.00
C LEU A 64 9.22 -1.49 14.01
N LEU A 65 8.92 -0.93 12.85
CA LEU A 65 8.51 0.46 12.68
C LEU A 65 7.09 0.50 12.10
N PHE A 66 6.15 1.07 12.85
CA PHE A 66 4.79 1.32 12.39
C PHE A 66 4.64 2.77 11.98
N LYS A 67 4.03 3.00 10.83
CA LYS A 67 3.76 4.35 10.32
C LYS A 67 2.54 4.38 9.41
N ARG A 68 2.06 5.57 9.08
CA ARG A 68 1.05 5.78 8.04
C ARG A 68 1.73 6.19 6.72
N SER A 69 1.31 7.27 6.10
CA SER A 69 1.69 7.61 4.71
C SER A 69 2.72 8.72 4.55
N ARG A 70 3.04 9.49 5.61
CA ARG A 70 3.80 10.75 5.48
C ARG A 70 5.30 10.61 5.78
N PHE A 71 5.66 10.00 6.91
CA PHE A 71 7.05 9.88 7.33
C PHE A 71 7.87 9.10 6.30
N GLU A 72 8.90 9.73 5.74
CA GLU A 72 9.76 9.09 4.75
C GLU A 72 10.75 8.12 5.39
N VAL A 73 10.71 6.87 4.94
CA VAL A 73 11.65 5.81 5.31
C VAL A 73 12.68 5.68 4.19
N ASP A 74 13.82 6.28 4.40
CA ASP A 74 15.00 6.22 3.53
C ASP A 74 16.12 5.38 4.16
N GLU A 75 17.27 5.33 3.49
CA GLU A 75 18.45 4.59 3.95
C GLU A 75 18.93 5.06 5.34
N ALA A 76 18.81 6.35 5.67
CA ALA A 76 19.21 6.87 6.98
C ALA A 76 18.34 6.30 8.13
N VAL A 77 17.05 6.11 7.88
CA VAL A 77 16.12 5.47 8.85
C VAL A 77 16.49 4.00 9.06
N LEU A 78 16.79 3.30 7.97
CA LEU A 78 17.17 1.89 8.01
C LEU A 78 18.52 1.67 8.72
N ASP A 79 19.49 2.54 8.45
CA ASP A 79 20.81 2.49 9.09
C ASP A 79 20.77 2.82 10.59
N ALA A 80 19.77 3.61 10.99
CA ALA A 80 19.58 3.97 12.40
C ALA A 80 19.17 2.77 13.27
N SER A 81 18.47 1.76 12.72
CA SER A 81 18.03 0.60 13.50
C SER A 81 18.56 -0.72 12.92
N LYS A 82 19.63 -1.24 13.51
CA LYS A 82 20.22 -2.53 13.11
C LYS A 82 19.34 -3.75 13.41
N ASN A 83 18.33 -3.61 14.25
CA ASN A 83 17.41 -4.69 14.61
C ASN A 83 16.14 -4.70 13.74
N LEU A 84 15.90 -3.66 12.96
CA LEU A 84 14.65 -3.48 12.23
C LEU A 84 14.41 -4.64 11.25
N ALA A 85 13.38 -5.41 11.52
CA ALA A 85 12.98 -6.55 10.69
C ALA A 85 11.96 -6.17 9.64
N ALA A 86 11.04 -5.25 9.98
CA ALA A 86 10.00 -4.81 9.07
C ALA A 86 9.50 -3.38 9.34
N ILE A 87 9.02 -2.76 8.25
CA ILE A 87 8.17 -1.57 8.25
C ILE A 87 6.73 -2.05 8.11
N MET A 88 5.86 -1.60 9.02
CA MET A 88 4.44 -1.95 9.07
C MET A 88 3.61 -0.70 8.72
N LEU A 89 3.04 -0.66 7.53
CA LEU A 89 2.27 0.47 7.04
C LEU A 89 0.81 0.37 7.50
N CYS A 90 0.38 1.31 8.33
CA CYS A 90 -1.02 1.46 8.74
C CYS A 90 -1.84 2.20 7.66
N CYS A 91 -1.64 1.86 6.40
CA CYS A 91 -2.29 2.42 5.22
C CYS A 91 -2.08 1.50 4.01
N ILE A 92 -2.69 1.81 2.86
CA ILE A 92 -2.48 1.09 1.61
C ILE A 92 -1.16 1.53 0.94
N GLY A 93 -0.94 2.85 0.85
CA GLY A 93 0.17 3.44 0.09
C GLY A 93 1.53 3.19 0.73
N ASP A 94 2.52 2.88 -0.10
CA ASP A 94 3.91 2.60 0.25
C ASP A 94 4.89 3.64 -0.31
N ASP A 95 4.38 4.71 -0.90
CA ASP A 95 5.12 5.74 -1.63
C ASP A 95 6.21 6.44 -0.80
N SER A 96 6.04 6.47 0.52
CA SER A 96 6.97 7.09 1.47
C SER A 96 8.02 6.13 2.02
N VAL A 97 8.26 4.99 1.34
CA VAL A 97 9.27 3.99 1.73
C VAL A 97 10.21 3.72 0.56
N ASP A 98 11.51 3.90 0.79
CA ASP A 98 12.54 3.43 -0.13
C ASP A 98 12.60 1.89 -0.11
N LYS A 99 11.80 1.29 -1.01
CA LYS A 99 11.67 -0.17 -1.12
C LYS A 99 12.99 -0.84 -1.51
N GLU A 100 13.79 -0.19 -2.35
CA GLU A 100 15.09 -0.72 -2.77
C GLU A 100 16.08 -0.74 -1.61
N ALA A 101 16.14 0.32 -0.81
CA ALA A 101 16.96 0.33 0.39
C ALA A 101 16.49 -0.72 1.41
N CYS A 102 15.19 -0.86 1.62
CA CYS A 102 14.62 -1.92 2.46
C CYS A 102 15.05 -3.30 1.97
N ALA A 103 14.93 -3.55 0.68
CA ALA A 103 15.35 -4.80 0.04
C ALA A 103 16.85 -5.06 0.24
N ARG A 104 17.73 -4.07 -0.06
CA ARG A 104 19.18 -4.20 0.15
C ARG A 104 19.54 -4.54 1.58
N GLN A 105 18.84 -3.98 2.55
CA GLN A 105 19.08 -4.23 3.97
C GLN A 105 18.30 -5.43 4.53
N GLY A 106 17.47 -6.09 3.74
CA GLY A 106 16.64 -7.22 4.15
C GLY A 106 15.57 -6.84 5.17
N VAL A 107 15.00 -5.64 5.07
CA VAL A 107 13.86 -5.17 5.86
C VAL A 107 12.61 -5.38 5.02
N LEU A 108 11.64 -6.11 5.56
CA LEU A 108 10.36 -6.33 4.87
C LEU A 108 9.44 -5.11 5.02
N VAL A 109 8.59 -4.87 4.03
CA VAL A 109 7.58 -3.82 4.07
C VAL A 109 6.22 -4.48 3.90
N MET A 110 5.36 -4.33 4.89
CA MET A 110 4.00 -4.89 4.89
C MET A 110 2.98 -3.78 5.12
N ASN A 111 1.84 -3.86 4.46
CA ASN A 111 0.80 -2.84 4.52
C ASN A 111 -0.58 -3.42 4.86
N ASP A 112 -1.59 -2.57 4.89
CA ASP A 112 -2.99 -2.99 4.91
C ASP A 112 -3.66 -2.64 3.57
N PRO A 113 -3.79 -3.60 2.65
CA PRO A 113 -4.32 -3.34 1.32
C PRO A 113 -5.86 -3.29 1.24
N ILE A 114 -6.59 -3.54 2.33
CA ILE A 114 -8.04 -3.79 2.25
C ILE A 114 -8.91 -3.00 3.23
N SER A 115 -8.45 -2.69 4.45
CA SER A 115 -9.34 -2.28 5.56
C SER A 115 -10.02 -0.91 5.36
N ASN A 116 -9.41 -0.01 4.60
CA ASN A 116 -9.97 1.32 4.31
C ASN A 116 -10.69 1.40 2.95
N GLY A 117 -10.65 0.34 2.15
CA GLY A 117 -11.23 0.36 0.81
C GLY A 117 -12.71 0.74 0.79
N ARG A 118 -13.49 0.23 1.75
CA ARG A 118 -14.92 0.53 1.85
C ARG A 118 -15.20 2.02 2.10
N SER A 119 -14.41 2.67 2.93
CA SER A 119 -14.55 4.11 3.21
C SER A 119 -14.38 4.96 1.96
N VAL A 120 -13.35 4.65 1.15
CA VAL A 120 -13.11 5.32 -0.14
C VAL A 120 -14.27 5.08 -1.11
N VAL A 121 -14.78 3.84 -1.19
CA VAL A 121 -15.91 3.49 -2.06
C VAL A 121 -17.15 4.33 -1.73
N GLU A 122 -17.48 4.46 -0.45
CA GLU A 122 -18.64 5.23 -0.01
C GLU A 122 -18.47 6.72 -0.29
N MET A 123 -17.28 7.28 -0.06
CA MET A 123 -16.99 8.67 -0.40
C MET A 123 -17.13 8.93 -1.91
N VAL A 124 -16.48 8.12 -2.75
CA VAL A 124 -16.54 8.25 -4.22
C VAL A 124 -17.97 8.16 -4.75
N MET A 125 -18.78 7.23 -4.24
CA MET A 125 -20.18 7.11 -4.63
C MET A 125 -21.00 8.32 -4.17
N GLY A 126 -20.77 8.80 -2.94
CA GLY A 126 -21.39 10.02 -2.42
C GLY A 126 -21.07 11.25 -3.28
N GLU A 127 -19.79 11.45 -3.60
CA GLU A 127 -19.31 12.54 -4.47
C GLU A 127 -19.90 12.44 -5.87
N MET A 128 -19.94 11.26 -6.47
CA MET A 128 -20.51 11.01 -7.79
C MET A 128 -21.98 11.45 -7.83
N ILE A 129 -22.78 11.08 -6.83
CA ILE A 129 -24.19 11.49 -6.71
C ILE A 129 -24.28 13.01 -6.53
N CYS A 130 -23.49 13.57 -5.61
CA CYS A 130 -23.50 15.00 -5.31
C CYS A 130 -23.13 15.84 -6.53
N LEU A 131 -22.13 15.43 -7.29
CA LEU A 131 -21.69 16.12 -8.52
C LEU A 131 -22.73 15.99 -9.63
N ALA A 132 -23.26 14.78 -9.89
CA ALA A 132 -24.29 14.58 -10.90
C ALA A 132 -25.57 15.40 -10.62
N ARG A 133 -25.92 15.55 -9.34
CA ARG A 133 -27.11 16.28 -8.89
C ARG A 133 -26.84 17.76 -8.57
N ARG A 134 -25.58 18.21 -8.60
CA ARG A 134 -25.15 19.57 -8.22
C ARG A 134 -25.57 19.95 -6.80
N ILE A 135 -25.39 19.03 -5.86
CA ILE A 135 -25.84 19.22 -4.47
C ILE A 135 -25.03 20.31 -3.79
N PHE A 136 -23.70 20.34 -3.99
CA PHE A 136 -22.83 21.35 -3.39
C PHE A 136 -23.13 22.78 -3.86
N GLU A 137 -23.42 22.94 -5.17
CA GLU A 137 -23.86 24.26 -5.70
C GLU A 137 -25.24 24.65 -5.17
N ALA A 138 -26.16 23.68 -5.09
CA ALA A 138 -27.52 23.96 -4.59
C ALA A 138 -27.49 24.33 -3.09
N ASP A 139 -26.61 23.72 -2.28
CA ASP A 139 -26.40 24.09 -0.86
C ASP A 139 -25.84 25.51 -0.74
N ARG A 140 -24.81 25.86 -1.54
CA ARG A 140 -24.27 27.23 -1.57
C ARG A 140 -25.33 28.27 -1.94
N ASP A 141 -26.15 28.00 -2.98
CA ASP A 141 -27.27 28.86 -3.38
C ASP A 141 -28.26 29.02 -2.22
N GLY A 142 -28.65 27.92 -1.57
CA GLY A 142 -29.59 27.92 -0.44
C GLY A 142 -29.09 28.74 0.75
N ARG A 143 -27.79 28.66 1.08
CA ARG A 143 -27.16 29.48 2.12
C ARG A 143 -27.15 30.98 1.77
N GLN A 144 -27.21 31.33 0.49
CA GLN A 144 -27.31 32.70 0.00
C GLN A 144 -28.78 33.13 -0.21
N HIS A 145 -29.77 32.36 0.27
CA HIS A 145 -31.18 32.59 0.10
C HIS A 145 -31.66 32.58 -1.36
N LEU A 146 -30.91 31.92 -2.26
CA LEU A 146 -31.27 31.77 -3.66
C LEU A 146 -32.08 30.47 -3.85
N TRP A 147 -33.24 30.61 -4.49
CA TRP A 147 -34.13 29.49 -4.78
C TRP A 147 -33.97 29.02 -6.23
N THR A 148 -32.92 28.25 -6.49
CA THR A 148 -32.51 27.80 -7.83
C THR A 148 -33.15 26.44 -8.18
N LYS A 149 -34.45 26.41 -8.45
CA LYS A 149 -35.17 25.19 -8.88
C LYS A 149 -35.10 25.04 -10.39
N GLN A 150 -34.11 24.28 -10.89
CA GLN A 150 -33.93 23.97 -12.31
C GLN A 150 -33.36 22.58 -12.51
N SER A 151 -33.66 21.93 -13.63
CA SER A 151 -33.15 20.61 -14.01
C SER A 151 -31.88 20.65 -14.86
N ARG A 152 -31.54 21.81 -15.43
CA ARG A 152 -30.38 21.96 -16.32
C ARG A 152 -29.06 21.56 -15.61
N GLY A 153 -28.29 20.66 -16.23
CA GLY A 153 -27.00 20.17 -15.70
C GLY A 153 -27.14 19.30 -14.45
N ARG A 154 -28.33 18.78 -14.13
CA ARG A 154 -28.59 17.77 -13.11
C ARG A 154 -28.97 16.47 -13.78
N PHE A 155 -28.27 15.37 -13.42
CA PHE A 155 -28.40 14.08 -14.07
C PHE A 155 -28.74 12.98 -13.07
N GLU A 156 -29.42 11.96 -13.56
CA GLU A 156 -29.50 10.64 -12.89
C GLU A 156 -28.32 9.79 -13.32
N LEU A 157 -27.85 8.93 -12.43
CA LEU A 157 -26.73 8.02 -12.72
C LEU A 157 -27.15 6.81 -13.55
N LYS A 158 -28.41 6.37 -13.43
CA LYS A 158 -28.92 5.22 -14.17
C LYS A 158 -28.70 5.37 -15.68
N GLY A 159 -28.09 4.36 -16.30
CA GLY A 159 -27.80 4.33 -17.73
C GLY A 159 -26.61 5.21 -18.15
N LYS A 160 -25.90 5.83 -17.21
CA LYS A 160 -24.64 6.54 -17.50
C LYS A 160 -23.47 5.58 -17.52
N ASN A 161 -22.43 5.93 -18.26
CA ASN A 161 -21.21 5.16 -18.34
C ASN A 161 -20.23 5.65 -17.27
N LEU A 162 -19.88 4.74 -16.35
CA LEU A 162 -18.77 4.93 -15.40
C LEU A 162 -17.55 4.18 -15.92
N THR A 163 -16.45 4.87 -16.10
CA THR A 163 -15.18 4.22 -16.38
C THR A 163 -14.30 4.21 -15.12
N ILE A 164 -13.93 3.02 -14.67
CA ILE A 164 -12.99 2.79 -13.58
C ILE A 164 -11.59 2.67 -14.16
N VAL A 165 -10.69 3.57 -13.78
CA VAL A 165 -9.26 3.45 -14.12
C VAL A 165 -8.52 2.83 -12.92
N GLY A 166 -8.11 1.58 -13.08
CA GLY A 166 -7.53 0.76 -12.01
C GLY A 166 -8.56 -0.15 -11.32
N LEU A 167 -8.65 -1.42 -11.75
CA LEU A 167 -9.59 -2.41 -11.24
C LEU A 167 -9.00 -3.22 -10.06
N GLY A 168 -8.40 -2.50 -9.09
CA GLY A 168 -7.89 -3.03 -7.83
C GLY A 168 -8.99 -3.30 -6.79
N ASN A 169 -8.61 -3.37 -5.51
CA ASN A 169 -9.56 -3.63 -4.41
C ASN A 169 -10.66 -2.56 -4.31
N ILE A 170 -10.31 -1.29 -4.46
CA ILE A 170 -11.26 -0.17 -4.39
C ILE A 170 -12.07 -0.11 -5.69
N GLY A 171 -11.41 -0.08 -6.84
CA GLY A 171 -12.07 0.03 -8.14
C GLY A 171 -13.13 -1.03 -8.38
N LYS A 172 -12.88 -2.28 -8.01
CA LYS A 172 -13.88 -3.37 -8.08
C LYS A 172 -15.11 -3.11 -7.21
N GLN A 173 -14.91 -2.63 -5.98
CA GLN A 173 -16.02 -2.32 -5.09
C GLN A 173 -16.84 -1.11 -5.59
N VAL A 174 -16.18 -0.07 -6.11
CA VAL A 174 -16.87 1.07 -6.75
C VAL A 174 -17.69 0.57 -7.93
N ALA A 175 -17.12 -0.28 -8.80
CA ALA A 175 -17.83 -0.86 -9.94
C ALA A 175 -19.08 -1.65 -9.52
N GLN A 176 -18.99 -2.50 -8.51
CA GLN A 176 -20.11 -3.28 -7.97
C GLN A 176 -21.23 -2.39 -7.40
N VAL A 177 -20.88 -1.35 -6.64
CA VAL A 177 -21.88 -0.42 -6.09
C VAL A 177 -22.49 0.42 -7.21
N ALA A 178 -21.69 0.87 -8.16
CA ALA A 178 -22.17 1.65 -9.31
C ALA A 178 -23.14 0.85 -10.18
N GLU A 179 -22.88 -0.43 -10.42
CA GLU A 179 -23.79 -1.33 -11.13
C GLU A 179 -25.15 -1.43 -10.43
N ALA A 180 -25.16 -1.51 -9.10
CA ALA A 180 -26.40 -1.52 -8.30
C ALA A 180 -27.20 -0.20 -8.44
N PHE A 181 -26.54 0.93 -8.76
CA PHE A 181 -27.19 2.19 -9.13
C PHE A 181 -27.63 2.24 -10.59
N GLY A 182 -27.37 1.18 -11.36
CA GLY A 182 -27.75 1.09 -12.77
C GLY A 182 -26.83 1.83 -13.73
N LEU A 183 -25.58 2.12 -13.35
CA LEU A 183 -24.56 2.59 -14.28
C LEU A 183 -24.07 1.43 -15.16
N ASN A 184 -23.64 1.75 -16.37
CA ASN A 184 -22.89 0.85 -17.22
C ASN A 184 -21.42 0.95 -16.82
N VAL A 185 -20.82 -0.15 -16.41
CA VAL A 185 -19.42 -0.15 -15.93
C VAL A 185 -18.47 -0.48 -17.07
N PHE A 186 -17.57 0.45 -17.34
CA PHE A 186 -16.38 0.31 -18.16
C PHE A 186 -15.16 0.34 -17.27
N PHE A 187 -14.05 -0.25 -17.71
CA PHE A 187 -12.81 -0.19 -16.93
C PHE A 187 -11.56 -0.28 -17.80
N TYR A 188 -10.47 0.30 -17.30
CA TYR A 188 -9.14 0.14 -17.83
C TYR A 188 -8.19 -0.32 -16.71
N ASP A 189 -7.44 -1.40 -16.99
CA ASP A 189 -6.35 -1.88 -16.13
C ASP A 189 -5.29 -2.53 -17.02
N ASN A 190 -4.02 -2.28 -16.75
CA ASN A 190 -2.90 -2.84 -17.52
C ASN A 190 -2.54 -4.28 -17.12
N ARG A 191 -3.11 -4.80 -16.02
CA ARG A 191 -2.89 -6.16 -15.54
C ARG A 191 -3.91 -7.10 -16.17
N GLU A 192 -3.41 -8.15 -16.84
CA GLU A 192 -4.25 -9.13 -17.53
C GLU A 192 -5.26 -9.80 -16.59
N LEU A 193 -4.82 -10.26 -15.41
CA LEU A 193 -5.71 -10.87 -14.42
C LEU A 193 -6.84 -9.92 -13.97
N ALA A 194 -6.57 -8.62 -13.82
CA ALA A 194 -7.61 -7.65 -13.47
C ALA A 194 -8.62 -7.49 -14.62
N ARG A 195 -8.15 -7.52 -15.87
CA ARG A 195 -9.01 -7.49 -17.07
C ARG A 195 -9.91 -8.72 -17.14
N GLU A 196 -9.35 -9.92 -16.98
CA GLU A 196 -10.12 -11.17 -16.97
C GLU A 196 -11.20 -11.17 -15.88
N VAL A 197 -10.85 -10.73 -14.66
CA VAL A 197 -11.81 -10.62 -13.55
C VAL A 197 -12.92 -9.63 -13.88
N GLY A 198 -12.62 -8.45 -14.43
CA GLY A 198 -13.62 -7.46 -14.81
C GLY A 198 -14.59 -7.99 -15.88
N ILE A 199 -14.07 -8.63 -16.91
CA ILE A 199 -14.87 -9.25 -17.98
C ILE A 199 -15.76 -10.37 -17.41
N ALA A 200 -15.22 -11.22 -16.53
CA ALA A 200 -15.98 -12.29 -15.88
C ALA A 200 -17.11 -11.76 -14.98
N LEU A 201 -16.97 -10.56 -14.43
CA LEU A 201 -18.02 -9.86 -13.67
C LEU A 201 -19.04 -9.15 -14.56
N GLY A 202 -18.88 -9.20 -15.89
CA GLY A 202 -19.81 -8.61 -16.86
C GLY A 202 -19.52 -7.16 -17.21
N TRP A 203 -18.37 -6.60 -16.82
CA TRP A 203 -17.99 -5.22 -17.13
C TRP A 203 -17.24 -5.12 -18.45
N THR A 204 -17.28 -3.94 -19.07
CA THR A 204 -16.66 -3.70 -20.39
C THR A 204 -15.23 -3.19 -20.22
N ALA A 205 -14.26 -3.97 -20.73
CA ALA A 205 -12.87 -3.57 -20.74
C ALA A 205 -12.59 -2.55 -21.86
N CYS A 206 -11.90 -1.46 -21.53
CA CYS A 206 -11.33 -0.53 -22.51
C CYS A 206 -9.91 -0.95 -22.88
N GLU A 207 -9.55 -0.80 -24.16
CA GLU A 207 -8.23 -1.19 -24.68
C GLU A 207 -7.15 -0.13 -24.42
N SER A 208 -7.56 1.11 -24.17
CA SER A 208 -6.65 2.22 -23.89
C SER A 208 -7.25 3.22 -22.91
N LEU A 209 -6.42 4.12 -22.36
CA LEU A 209 -6.87 5.25 -21.58
C LEU A 209 -7.70 6.21 -22.43
N ASP A 210 -7.34 6.43 -23.70
CA ASP A 210 -8.11 7.25 -24.63
C ASP A 210 -9.55 6.74 -24.76
N GLU A 211 -9.73 5.46 -25.00
CA GLU A 211 -11.06 4.84 -25.05
C GLU A 211 -11.79 4.99 -23.72
N ALA A 212 -11.10 4.76 -22.61
CA ALA A 212 -11.64 4.87 -21.26
C ALA A 212 -12.24 6.26 -20.99
N PHE A 213 -11.60 7.33 -21.46
CA PHE A 213 -12.13 8.69 -21.35
C PHE A 213 -13.24 8.99 -22.38
N ARG A 214 -13.10 8.56 -23.62
CA ARG A 214 -14.08 8.84 -24.69
C ARG A 214 -15.46 8.26 -24.42
N VAL A 215 -15.53 7.04 -23.85
CA VAL A 215 -16.81 6.38 -23.56
C VAL A 215 -17.46 6.82 -22.25
N ALA A 216 -16.77 7.60 -21.42
CA ALA A 216 -17.17 7.89 -20.05
C ALA A 216 -18.12 9.08 -19.92
N ASP A 217 -19.15 8.95 -19.12
CA ASP A 217 -19.89 10.05 -18.50
C ASP A 217 -19.25 10.44 -17.15
N VAL A 218 -18.67 9.46 -16.46
CA VAL A 218 -17.92 9.62 -15.22
C VAL A 218 -16.63 8.80 -15.30
N VAL A 219 -15.50 9.40 -14.95
CA VAL A 219 -14.22 8.69 -14.74
C VAL A 219 -13.90 8.69 -13.26
N SER A 220 -13.61 7.50 -12.70
CA SER A 220 -13.16 7.35 -11.31
C SER A 220 -11.81 6.61 -11.27
N VAL A 221 -10.83 7.21 -10.58
CA VAL A 221 -9.45 6.77 -10.60
C VAL A 221 -9.09 6.01 -9.33
N HIS A 222 -8.52 4.80 -9.49
CA HIS A 222 -8.16 3.88 -8.41
C HIS A 222 -6.82 3.16 -8.65
N VAL A 223 -5.87 3.85 -9.25
CA VAL A 223 -4.53 3.32 -9.53
C VAL A 223 -3.57 3.58 -8.37
N SER A 224 -2.54 2.74 -8.25
CA SER A 224 -1.40 2.94 -7.34
C SER A 224 -0.40 3.96 -7.89
N ALA A 225 0.62 4.30 -7.10
CA ALA A 225 1.74 5.15 -7.53
C ALA A 225 2.55 4.53 -8.67
N GLU A 226 2.69 3.22 -8.63
CA GLU A 226 3.42 2.43 -9.61
C GLU A 226 2.50 1.35 -10.20
N ASP A 227 2.80 0.94 -11.42
CA ASP A 227 2.15 -0.20 -12.06
C ASP A 227 2.71 -1.53 -11.52
N ALA A 228 2.18 -2.66 -12.00
CA ALA A 228 2.64 -3.99 -11.58
C ALA A 228 4.08 -4.33 -12.02
N ARG A 229 4.71 -3.48 -12.83
CA ARG A 229 6.10 -3.64 -13.32
C ARG A 229 7.06 -2.64 -12.67
N GLY A 230 6.58 -1.88 -11.66
CA GLY A 230 7.37 -0.85 -10.98
C GLY A 230 7.49 0.47 -11.78
N ASN A 231 6.79 0.63 -12.90
CA ASN A 231 6.80 1.90 -13.61
C ASN A 231 5.91 2.92 -12.89
N THR A 232 6.40 4.13 -12.75
CA THR A 232 5.60 5.20 -12.13
C THR A 232 4.36 5.53 -12.96
N ASN A 233 3.23 5.71 -12.27
CA ASN A 233 2.00 6.24 -12.86
C ASN A 233 1.94 7.78 -12.80
N ARG A 234 3.05 8.45 -12.45
CA ARG A 234 3.13 9.92 -12.46
C ARG A 234 2.78 10.47 -13.84
N GLU A 235 1.90 11.48 -13.86
CA GLU A 235 1.44 12.15 -15.07
C GLU A 235 0.86 11.21 -16.15
N MET A 236 0.25 10.08 -15.72
CA MET A 236 -0.38 9.15 -16.65
C MET A 236 -1.58 9.75 -17.38
N PHE A 237 -2.22 10.79 -16.82
CA PHE A 237 -3.28 11.54 -17.48
C PHE A 237 -2.77 12.88 -17.98
N THR A 238 -2.96 13.11 -19.27
CA THR A 238 -2.61 14.37 -19.94
C THR A 238 -3.86 15.21 -20.19
N TYR A 239 -3.67 16.47 -20.57
CA TYR A 239 -4.77 17.32 -21.05
C TYR A 239 -5.60 16.65 -22.15
N ASP A 240 -4.98 15.91 -23.08
CA ASP A 240 -5.68 15.27 -24.20
C ASP A 240 -6.65 14.20 -23.73
N HIS A 241 -6.35 13.45 -22.67
CA HIS A 241 -7.29 12.52 -22.05
C HIS A 241 -8.54 13.27 -21.51
N PHE A 242 -8.32 14.38 -20.80
CA PHE A 242 -9.44 15.20 -20.29
C PHE A 242 -10.26 15.83 -21.41
N ALA A 243 -9.61 16.34 -22.47
CA ALA A 243 -10.25 17.01 -23.59
C ALA A 243 -11.16 16.09 -24.43
N GLN A 244 -10.90 14.77 -24.42
CA GLN A 244 -11.74 13.82 -25.16
C GLN A 244 -12.79 13.12 -24.28
N MET A 245 -12.90 13.49 -22.99
CA MET A 245 -13.87 12.86 -22.10
C MET A 245 -15.32 12.98 -22.63
N GLY A 246 -15.98 11.84 -22.77
CA GLY A 246 -17.34 11.75 -23.26
C GLY A 246 -17.50 12.08 -24.76
N ALA A 247 -16.42 12.02 -25.56
CA ALA A 247 -16.48 12.32 -27.00
C ALA A 247 -17.43 11.37 -27.76
N ASP A 248 -17.53 10.12 -27.31
CA ASP A 248 -18.42 9.11 -27.90
C ASP A 248 -19.82 9.10 -27.23
N ARG A 249 -20.12 10.08 -26.37
CA ARG A 249 -21.37 10.19 -25.64
C ARG A 249 -22.27 11.30 -26.21
N PRO A 250 -23.61 11.25 -25.97
CA PRO A 250 -24.48 12.34 -26.31
C PRO A 250 -24.04 13.66 -25.66
N GLN A 251 -24.28 14.79 -26.33
CA GLN A 251 -23.86 16.12 -25.87
C GLN A 251 -24.34 16.51 -24.46
N LYS A 252 -25.47 15.96 -23.98
CA LYS A 252 -26.04 16.26 -22.66
C LYS A 252 -25.82 15.12 -21.70
N THR A 253 -24.57 14.87 -21.34
CA THR A 253 -24.19 13.88 -20.32
C THR A 253 -23.33 14.55 -19.26
N PRO A 254 -23.33 14.07 -18.03
CA PRO A 254 -22.35 14.54 -17.04
C PRO A 254 -20.93 14.20 -17.52
N ARG A 255 -19.99 15.09 -17.32
CA ARG A 255 -18.56 14.88 -17.55
C ARG A 255 -17.88 15.11 -16.23
N ILE A 256 -17.84 14.04 -15.42
CA ILE A 256 -17.40 14.08 -14.04
C ILE A 256 -16.09 13.31 -13.90
N PHE A 257 -15.08 13.95 -13.33
CA PHE A 257 -13.80 13.33 -13.01
C PHE A 257 -13.63 13.22 -11.50
N ILE A 258 -13.29 12.02 -10.98
CA ILE A 258 -13.11 11.75 -9.56
C ILE A 258 -11.75 11.12 -9.35
N ASN A 259 -10.93 11.74 -8.48
CA ASN A 259 -9.63 11.20 -8.08
C ASN A 259 -9.49 11.15 -6.56
N ALA A 260 -9.58 9.95 -6.01
CA ALA A 260 -9.27 9.61 -4.63
C ALA A 260 -8.11 8.58 -4.55
N ALA A 261 -7.20 8.61 -5.53
CA ALA A 261 -6.08 7.68 -5.64
C ALA A 261 -4.74 8.35 -5.31
N ARG A 262 -4.15 9.09 -6.27
CA ARG A 262 -2.88 9.80 -6.09
C ARG A 262 -2.94 11.17 -6.79
N GLY A 263 -2.39 12.20 -6.13
CA GLY A 263 -2.44 13.58 -6.63
C GLY A 263 -1.52 13.86 -7.81
N PHE A 264 -0.44 13.12 -7.96
CA PHE A 264 0.58 13.30 -9.00
C PHE A 264 0.28 12.57 -10.32
N LEU A 265 -0.89 11.94 -10.44
CA LEU A 265 -1.28 11.22 -11.67
C LEU A 265 -1.48 12.12 -12.88
N TYR A 266 -1.57 13.42 -12.67
CA TYR A 266 -1.67 14.46 -13.70
C TYR A 266 -1.22 15.81 -13.14
N ASP A 267 -0.89 16.73 -14.04
CA ASP A 267 -0.66 18.13 -13.69
C ASP A 267 -2.02 18.83 -13.43
N PRO A 268 -2.23 19.45 -12.25
CA PRO A 268 -3.43 20.25 -11.97
C PRO A 268 -3.74 21.31 -13.02
N VAL A 269 -2.74 21.85 -13.71
CA VAL A 269 -2.92 22.81 -14.80
C VAL A 269 -3.70 22.19 -15.97
N ALA A 270 -3.42 20.92 -16.30
CA ALA A 270 -4.11 20.20 -17.37
C ALA A 270 -5.61 20.00 -17.06
N LEU A 271 -5.93 19.62 -15.83
CA LEU A 271 -7.32 19.45 -15.39
C LEU A 271 -8.05 20.81 -15.32
N ASN A 272 -7.44 21.85 -14.75
CA ASN A 272 -8.00 23.20 -14.69
C ASN A 272 -8.30 23.75 -16.08
N ARG A 273 -7.39 23.52 -17.03
CA ARG A 273 -7.60 23.91 -18.43
C ARG A 273 -8.81 23.18 -19.03
N ALA A 274 -8.91 21.87 -18.86
CA ALA A 274 -10.02 21.07 -19.37
C ALA A 274 -11.38 21.48 -18.75
N ILE A 275 -11.39 21.87 -17.47
CA ILE A 275 -12.58 22.41 -16.79
C ILE A 275 -12.98 23.77 -17.40
N ASN A 276 -12.03 24.69 -17.56
CA ASN A 276 -12.29 26.03 -18.12
C ASN A 276 -12.78 25.98 -19.58
N GLU A 277 -12.31 25.00 -20.35
CA GLU A 277 -12.73 24.77 -21.72
C GLU A 277 -14.03 23.94 -21.83
N GLY A 278 -14.56 23.44 -20.70
CA GLY A 278 -15.84 22.71 -20.62
C GLY A 278 -15.78 21.25 -21.05
N TYR A 279 -14.58 20.65 -21.14
CA TYR A 279 -14.42 19.21 -21.39
C TYR A 279 -14.74 18.39 -20.12
N ILE A 280 -14.41 18.91 -18.96
CA ILE A 280 -14.81 18.38 -17.65
C ILE A 280 -15.81 19.37 -17.03
N GLU A 281 -17.02 18.92 -16.73
CA GLU A 281 -18.03 19.79 -16.11
C GLU A 281 -17.85 19.91 -14.60
N ARG A 282 -17.46 18.83 -13.92
CA ARG A 282 -17.25 18.79 -12.48
C ARG A 282 -16.18 17.79 -12.10
N ALA A 283 -15.51 18.04 -11.00
CA ALA A 283 -14.56 17.09 -10.44
C ALA A 283 -14.68 16.99 -8.92
N ALA A 284 -14.29 15.81 -8.38
CA ALA A 284 -14.00 15.61 -6.97
C ALA A 284 -12.56 15.14 -6.83
N ILE A 285 -11.78 15.85 -6.03
CA ILE A 285 -10.34 15.62 -5.85
C ILE A 285 -10.05 15.53 -4.37
N ASP A 286 -9.64 14.33 -3.94
CA ASP A 286 -9.29 14.06 -2.53
C ASP A 286 -7.78 14.06 -2.29
N VAL A 287 -6.96 14.04 -3.37
CA VAL A 287 -5.51 13.89 -3.32
C VAL A 287 -4.79 14.93 -4.17
N PHE A 288 -3.62 15.40 -3.73
CA PHE A 288 -2.92 16.53 -4.34
C PHE A 288 -1.45 16.20 -4.60
N PRO A 289 -0.81 16.84 -5.61
CA PRO A 289 0.61 16.62 -5.89
C PRO A 289 1.55 17.00 -4.74
N ALA A 290 1.15 18.01 -3.96
CA ALA A 290 1.86 18.45 -2.76
C ALA A 290 0.84 18.51 -1.61
N GLU A 291 0.93 17.56 -0.71
CA GLU A 291 0.11 17.49 0.49
C GLU A 291 0.93 17.98 1.70
N PRO A 292 0.33 18.74 2.65
CA PRO A 292 1.04 19.21 3.83
C PRO A 292 1.39 18.05 4.78
N GLY A 293 2.47 18.18 5.50
CA GLY A 293 2.89 17.20 6.50
C GLY A 293 1.97 17.17 7.73
N SER A 294 1.34 18.31 8.07
CA SER A 294 0.38 18.45 9.15
C SER A 294 -0.75 19.39 8.78
N SER A 295 -1.80 19.44 9.62
CA SER A 295 -2.93 20.36 9.45
C SER A 295 -2.56 21.83 9.61
N ASP A 296 -1.43 22.10 10.26
CA ASP A 296 -0.95 23.46 10.55
C ASP A 296 0.03 23.99 9.49
N ASP A 297 0.48 23.11 8.58
CA ASP A 297 1.39 23.51 7.51
C ASP A 297 0.65 24.30 6.43
N PRO A 298 1.30 25.33 5.84
CA PRO A 298 0.70 26.08 4.76
C PRO A 298 0.45 25.16 3.54
N TRP A 299 -0.78 25.23 3.02
CA TRP A 299 -1.17 24.49 1.84
C TRP A 299 -1.92 25.37 0.85
N THR A 300 -1.67 25.17 -0.42
CA THR A 300 -2.37 25.85 -1.51
C THR A 300 -3.16 24.85 -2.33
N ASN A 301 -4.49 25.00 -2.34
CA ASN A 301 -5.36 24.19 -3.17
C ASN A 301 -5.25 24.63 -4.64
N PRO A 302 -4.76 23.79 -5.58
CA PRO A 302 -4.66 24.15 -6.99
C PRO A 302 -5.99 24.34 -7.69
N TYR A 303 -7.11 23.97 -7.05
CA TYR A 303 -8.46 24.10 -7.57
C TYR A 303 -9.32 25.14 -6.82
N ALA A 304 -8.73 25.97 -5.97
CA ALA A 304 -9.48 26.92 -5.13
C ALA A 304 -10.40 27.85 -5.92
N GLU A 305 -10.00 28.24 -7.13
CA GLU A 305 -10.78 29.13 -8.01
C GLU A 305 -11.87 28.38 -8.84
N GLN A 306 -11.91 27.05 -8.78
CA GLN A 306 -12.85 26.24 -9.55
C GLN A 306 -14.12 25.97 -8.76
N ALA A 307 -15.18 26.72 -9.04
CA ALA A 307 -16.46 26.60 -8.31
C ALA A 307 -17.17 25.24 -8.49
N ASN A 308 -16.80 24.47 -9.49
CA ASN A 308 -17.34 23.16 -9.85
C ASN A 308 -16.39 21.98 -9.51
N VAL A 309 -15.32 22.26 -8.74
CA VAL A 309 -14.45 21.24 -8.15
C VAL A 309 -14.74 21.13 -6.65
N VAL A 310 -14.95 19.92 -6.19
CA VAL A 310 -14.97 19.58 -4.75
C VAL A 310 -13.58 19.10 -4.39
N SER A 311 -12.97 19.73 -3.39
CA SER A 311 -11.64 19.37 -2.89
C SER A 311 -11.76 18.95 -1.45
N THR A 312 -11.28 17.73 -1.13
CA THR A 312 -11.24 17.19 0.23
C THR A 312 -9.78 16.86 0.62
N PRO A 313 -9.39 17.04 1.89
CA PRO A 313 -7.99 16.96 2.30
C PRO A 313 -7.56 15.52 2.60
N HIS A 314 -7.58 14.64 1.58
CA HIS A 314 -7.17 13.22 1.64
C HIS A 314 -7.89 12.45 2.75
N ILE A 315 -9.23 12.55 2.77
CA ILE A 315 -10.07 11.94 3.81
C ILE A 315 -10.70 10.61 3.40
N GLY A 316 -10.45 10.11 2.18
CA GLY A 316 -11.07 8.90 1.67
C GLY A 316 -10.98 7.68 2.61
N ALA A 317 -9.87 7.55 3.34
CA ALA A 317 -9.64 6.50 4.36
C ALA A 317 -9.92 6.96 5.80
N ALA A 318 -10.30 8.22 6.02
CA ALA A 318 -10.42 8.81 7.35
C ALA A 318 -11.84 8.65 7.92
N THR A 319 -12.24 7.42 8.26
CA THR A 319 -13.49 7.13 8.96
C THR A 319 -13.22 6.49 10.31
N GLU A 320 -14.14 6.64 11.25
CA GLU A 320 -14.06 6.06 12.60
C GLU A 320 -13.91 4.54 12.56
N GLU A 321 -14.52 3.86 11.59
CA GLU A 321 -14.49 2.41 11.47
C GLU A 321 -13.21 1.89 10.76
N ALA A 322 -12.60 2.67 9.89
CA ALA A 322 -11.43 2.24 9.13
C ALA A 322 -10.19 2.12 10.02
N GLN A 323 -9.94 3.11 10.88
CA GLN A 323 -8.72 3.17 11.67
C GLN A 323 -8.53 1.98 12.63
N PRO A 324 -9.54 1.56 13.43
CA PRO A 324 -9.44 0.35 14.25
C PRO A 324 -9.31 -0.94 13.42
N ARG A 325 -9.95 -1.01 12.23
CA ARG A 325 -9.79 -2.16 11.32
C ARG A 325 -8.37 -2.28 10.79
N ILE A 326 -7.75 -1.16 10.40
CA ILE A 326 -6.36 -1.10 9.97
C ILE A 326 -5.44 -1.58 11.10
N ALA A 327 -5.59 -1.04 12.32
CA ALA A 327 -4.79 -1.43 13.47
C ALA A 327 -4.89 -2.95 13.75
N LYS A 328 -6.10 -3.51 13.72
CA LYS A 328 -6.34 -4.95 13.89
C LYS A 328 -5.72 -5.78 12.78
N HIS A 329 -5.82 -5.34 11.52
CA HIS A 329 -5.25 -6.04 10.37
C HIS A 329 -3.73 -6.08 10.45
N VAL A 330 -3.10 -4.93 10.65
CA VAL A 330 -1.63 -4.80 10.74
C VAL A 330 -1.10 -5.57 11.96
N ALA A 331 -1.79 -5.53 13.10
CA ALA A 331 -1.45 -6.34 14.26
C ALA A 331 -1.56 -7.85 13.98
N THR A 332 -2.55 -8.29 13.18
CA THR A 332 -2.69 -9.69 12.77
C THR A 332 -1.52 -10.11 11.86
N THR A 333 -1.13 -9.26 10.91
CA THR A 333 0.02 -9.46 10.04
C THR A 333 1.31 -9.53 10.86
N THR A 334 1.47 -8.62 11.83
CA THR A 334 2.58 -8.62 12.80
C THR A 334 2.64 -9.92 13.60
N ARG A 335 1.50 -10.42 14.10
CA ARG A 335 1.43 -11.67 14.84
C ARG A 335 1.90 -12.86 14.01
N LEU A 336 1.47 -12.95 12.76
CA LEU A 336 1.87 -14.03 11.84
C LEU A 336 3.37 -13.97 11.56
N PHE A 337 3.90 -12.79 11.29
CA PHE A 337 5.32 -12.59 11.06
C PHE A 337 6.15 -12.84 12.32
N ASN A 338 5.71 -12.35 13.50
CA ASN A 338 6.42 -12.53 14.75
C ASN A 338 6.48 -14.00 15.19
N ARG A 339 5.36 -14.73 15.12
CA ARG A 339 5.27 -16.09 15.67
C ARG A 339 5.64 -17.19 14.70
N TYR A 340 5.42 -16.96 13.40
CA TYR A 340 5.54 -18.03 12.40
C TYR A 340 6.44 -17.67 11.22
N GLY A 341 7.04 -16.48 11.20
CA GLY A 341 7.79 -16.01 10.04
C GLY A 341 6.96 -15.88 8.78
N THR A 342 5.62 -15.97 8.91
CA THR A 342 4.72 -15.84 7.77
C THR A 342 4.65 -14.40 7.30
N VAL A 343 4.94 -14.17 6.02
CA VAL A 343 4.83 -12.88 5.35
C VAL A 343 3.55 -12.85 4.55
N ARG A 344 2.72 -11.84 4.80
CA ARG A 344 1.49 -11.55 4.04
C ARG A 344 1.35 -10.04 3.87
N ASP A 345 0.58 -9.63 2.89
CA ASP A 345 0.36 -8.22 2.58
C ASP A 345 1.68 -7.45 2.40
N CYS A 346 2.65 -8.14 1.81
CA CYS A 346 3.98 -7.59 1.54
C CYS A 346 3.94 -6.77 0.24
N VAL A 347 4.44 -5.54 0.29
CA VAL A 347 4.44 -4.65 -0.88
C VAL A 347 5.30 -5.17 -2.02
N PHE A 348 6.31 -5.99 -1.72
CA PHE A 348 7.17 -6.63 -2.73
C PHE A 348 6.47 -7.78 -3.48
N SER A 349 5.38 -8.33 -2.92
CA SER A 349 4.59 -9.41 -3.53
C SER A 349 3.12 -9.29 -3.14
N PRO A 350 2.40 -8.30 -3.67
CA PRO A 350 1.01 -8.07 -3.32
C PRO A 350 0.11 -9.28 -3.55
N GLY A 351 -0.77 -9.56 -2.58
CA GLY A 351 -1.77 -10.63 -2.67
C GLY A 351 -1.23 -12.06 -2.49
N GLN A 352 0.03 -12.21 -2.09
CA GLN A 352 0.64 -13.52 -1.84
C GLN A 352 0.99 -13.70 -0.36
N ASN A 353 0.85 -14.94 0.11
CA ASN A 353 1.28 -15.34 1.45
C ASN A 353 2.48 -16.30 1.32
N ILE A 354 3.50 -16.07 2.16
CA ILE A 354 4.70 -16.90 2.22
C ILE A 354 4.80 -17.41 3.66
N GLY A 355 4.67 -18.71 3.84
CA GLY A 355 4.66 -19.32 5.17
C GLY A 355 4.69 -20.83 5.11
N VAL A 356 4.86 -21.47 6.26
CA VAL A 356 4.86 -22.91 6.45
C VAL A 356 3.93 -23.30 7.59
N ASP A 357 3.52 -24.58 7.63
CA ASP A 357 2.76 -25.14 8.74
C ASP A 357 3.65 -25.26 9.99
N ALA A 358 3.42 -24.36 10.94
CA ALA A 358 4.20 -24.32 12.19
C ALA A 358 4.00 -25.56 13.05
N ASP A 359 2.87 -26.28 12.93
CA ASP A 359 2.58 -27.46 13.76
C ASP A 359 3.52 -28.63 13.50
N LYS A 360 4.24 -28.62 12.37
CA LYS A 360 5.24 -29.62 12.01
C LYS A 360 6.65 -29.31 12.53
N ALA A 361 6.92 -28.05 12.87
CA ALA A 361 8.27 -27.57 13.22
C ALA A 361 8.56 -27.59 14.72
N ALA A 362 9.85 -27.70 15.08
CA ALA A 362 10.36 -27.26 16.38
C ALA A 362 10.93 -25.83 16.30
N THR A 363 11.39 -25.44 15.12
CA THR A 363 11.92 -24.11 14.83
C THR A 363 11.51 -23.71 13.43
N ILE A 364 11.13 -22.45 13.24
CA ILE A 364 10.99 -21.85 11.92
C ILE A 364 12.22 -21.02 11.64
N LEU A 365 12.93 -21.38 10.57
CA LEU A 365 14.04 -20.62 10.04
C LEU A 365 13.54 -19.69 8.95
N THR A 366 13.81 -18.38 9.08
CA THR A 366 13.56 -17.43 8.00
C THR A 366 14.86 -16.79 7.54
N VAL A 367 15.00 -16.63 6.24
CA VAL A 367 16.19 -16.06 5.60
C VAL A 367 15.75 -15.02 4.57
N VAL A 368 16.23 -13.79 4.71
CA VAL A 368 16.17 -12.78 3.67
C VAL A 368 17.50 -12.78 2.94
N HIS A 369 17.47 -12.97 1.63
CA HIS A 369 18.70 -13.13 0.84
C HIS A 369 18.58 -12.51 -0.55
N SER A 370 19.69 -12.38 -1.29
CA SER A 370 19.65 -11.95 -2.70
C SER A 370 18.93 -13.02 -3.55
N ASP A 371 18.31 -12.60 -4.65
CA ASP A 371 17.70 -13.51 -5.63
C ASP A 371 18.73 -14.16 -6.59
N GLN A 372 20.02 -13.95 -6.32
CA GLN A 372 21.10 -14.52 -7.13
C GLN A 372 21.08 -16.03 -7.10
N ARG A 373 21.39 -16.63 -8.25
CA ARG A 373 21.54 -18.08 -8.38
C ARG A 373 22.58 -18.61 -7.40
N GLY A 374 22.18 -19.51 -6.52
CA GLY A 374 23.03 -20.13 -5.51
C GLY A 374 22.63 -19.81 -4.08
N THR A 375 21.96 -18.69 -3.81
CA THR A 375 21.54 -18.33 -2.44
C THR A 375 20.53 -19.32 -1.86
N LYS A 376 19.47 -19.65 -2.60
CA LYS A 376 18.49 -20.68 -2.17
C LYS A 376 19.17 -22.03 -1.94
N LYS A 377 20.07 -22.42 -2.85
CA LYS A 377 20.86 -23.65 -2.70
C LYS A 377 21.68 -23.64 -1.41
N ALA A 378 22.33 -22.51 -1.08
CA ALA A 378 23.10 -22.39 0.16
C ALA A 378 22.22 -22.59 1.42
N VAL A 379 20.96 -22.12 1.40
CA VAL A 379 20.01 -22.33 2.50
C VAL A 379 19.68 -23.82 2.64
N ASP A 380 19.35 -24.48 1.53
CA ASP A 380 18.98 -25.91 1.51
C ASP A 380 20.18 -26.80 1.92
N ASP A 381 21.36 -26.54 1.35
CA ASP A 381 22.59 -27.28 1.70
C ASP A 381 22.93 -27.09 3.18
N ALA A 382 22.81 -25.90 3.74
CA ALA A 382 23.09 -25.64 5.14
C ALA A 382 22.16 -26.41 6.09
N ILE A 383 20.88 -26.54 5.75
CA ILE A 383 19.94 -27.36 6.52
C ILE A 383 20.33 -28.83 6.44
N TYR A 384 20.67 -29.32 5.24
CA TYR A 384 21.07 -30.69 5.01
C TYR A 384 22.41 -31.05 5.72
N GLU A 385 23.46 -30.25 5.55
CA GLU A 385 24.76 -30.44 6.15
C GLU A 385 24.74 -30.33 7.68
N ALA A 386 23.83 -29.52 8.21
CA ALA A 386 23.58 -29.45 9.66
C ALA A 386 22.91 -30.73 10.21
N GLY A 387 22.54 -31.68 9.35
CA GLY A 387 21.80 -32.89 9.71
C GLY A 387 20.40 -32.58 10.24
N LEU A 388 19.77 -31.52 9.73
CA LEU A 388 18.42 -31.11 10.09
C LEU A 388 17.38 -31.63 9.08
N SER A 389 16.18 -31.90 9.56
CA SER A 389 15.06 -32.24 8.71
C SER A 389 14.35 -30.95 8.30
N ASN A 390 14.30 -30.68 6.99
CA ASN A 390 13.42 -29.65 6.43
C ASN A 390 12.05 -30.28 6.21
N LEU A 391 11.11 -29.98 7.10
CA LEU A 391 9.78 -30.60 7.11
C LEU A 391 8.81 -29.96 6.12
N GLU A 392 8.99 -28.65 5.90
CA GLU A 392 8.26 -27.85 4.93
C GLU A 392 9.05 -26.57 4.64
N SER A 393 9.02 -26.09 3.41
CA SER A 393 9.61 -24.80 3.06
C SER A 393 8.73 -24.05 2.06
N SER A 394 8.77 -22.74 2.14
CA SER A 394 8.20 -21.80 1.19
C SER A 394 9.23 -20.76 0.82
N HIS A 395 9.36 -20.47 -0.46
CA HIS A 395 10.35 -19.56 -1.00
C HIS A 395 9.68 -18.60 -1.99
N ARG A 396 10.11 -17.34 -1.99
CA ARG A 396 9.63 -16.34 -2.94
C ARG A 396 10.75 -15.39 -3.33
N ASP A 397 10.97 -15.28 -4.64
CA ASP A 397 11.81 -14.24 -5.24
C ASP A 397 11.00 -12.95 -5.45
N PHE A 398 11.68 -11.83 -5.26
CA PHE A 398 11.21 -10.48 -5.59
C PHE A 398 12.21 -9.86 -6.58
N PRO A 399 12.18 -10.29 -7.85
CA PRO A 399 13.22 -10.00 -8.82
C PRO A 399 13.36 -8.52 -9.14
N GLU A 400 12.28 -7.75 -9.06
CA GLU A 400 12.29 -6.29 -9.25
C GLU A 400 13.16 -5.56 -8.21
N PHE A 401 13.35 -6.17 -7.03
CA PHE A 401 14.10 -5.62 -5.91
C PHE A 401 15.39 -6.40 -5.60
N GLY A 402 15.72 -7.42 -6.39
CA GLY A 402 16.95 -8.20 -6.26
C GLY A 402 17.09 -8.94 -4.93
N PHE A 403 15.98 -9.46 -4.35
CA PHE A 403 16.03 -10.25 -3.14
C PHE A 403 14.94 -11.33 -3.09
N ALA A 404 15.03 -12.19 -2.08
CA ALA A 404 14.08 -13.27 -1.83
C ALA A 404 13.84 -13.47 -0.33
N TYR A 405 12.72 -14.09 -0.02
CA TYR A 405 12.38 -14.54 1.32
C TYR A 405 12.19 -16.05 1.35
N ASP A 406 12.89 -16.69 2.28
CA ASP A 406 12.80 -18.12 2.54
C ASP A 406 12.27 -18.37 3.95
N VAL A 407 11.35 -19.31 4.09
CA VAL A 407 10.85 -19.79 5.37
C VAL A 407 10.81 -21.30 5.38
N SER A 408 11.43 -21.92 6.37
CA SER A 408 11.57 -23.38 6.50
C SER A 408 11.18 -23.85 7.90
N ALA A 409 10.34 -24.88 7.96
CA ALA A 409 10.00 -25.60 9.17
C ALA A 409 11.07 -26.68 9.42
N ILE A 410 11.88 -26.54 10.47
CA ILE A 410 12.98 -27.45 10.78
C ILE A 410 12.78 -28.13 12.15
N ASP A 411 13.35 -29.33 12.30
CA ASP A 411 13.19 -30.19 13.49
C ASP A 411 13.94 -29.68 14.72
N ARG A 412 14.95 -28.82 14.56
CA ARG A 412 15.70 -28.17 15.65
C ARG A 412 16.43 -26.93 15.14
N PRO A 413 16.80 -25.97 16.01
CA PRO A 413 17.52 -24.78 15.61
C PRO A 413 18.94 -25.08 15.12
N MET A 414 19.43 -24.26 14.18
CA MET A 414 20.84 -24.20 13.81
C MET A 414 21.64 -23.48 14.89
N ASN A 415 22.81 -24.02 15.19
CA ASN A 415 23.78 -23.36 16.08
C ASN A 415 24.55 -22.26 15.32
N ARG A 416 25.32 -21.44 16.06
CA ARG A 416 26.03 -20.30 15.46
C ARG A 416 27.09 -20.71 14.42
N ALA A 417 27.71 -21.88 14.54
CA ALA A 417 28.67 -22.37 13.55
C ALA A 417 27.98 -22.75 12.24
N GLN A 418 26.81 -23.39 12.32
CA GLN A 418 25.97 -23.73 11.16
C GLN A 418 25.45 -22.49 10.45
N LEU A 419 25.01 -21.44 11.18
CA LEU A 419 24.64 -20.17 10.59
C LEU A 419 25.81 -19.45 9.90
N ARG A 420 27.03 -19.56 10.46
CA ARG A 420 28.25 -19.05 9.79
C ARG A 420 28.56 -19.80 8.50
N SER A 421 28.40 -21.12 8.50
CA SER A 421 28.57 -21.94 7.30
C SER A 421 27.57 -21.51 6.20
N LEU A 422 26.31 -21.37 6.54
CA LEU A 422 25.27 -20.87 5.60
C LEU A 422 25.68 -19.54 4.94
N VAL A 423 26.10 -18.55 5.74
CA VAL A 423 26.50 -17.23 5.23
C VAL A 423 27.74 -17.35 4.35
N ALA A 424 28.71 -18.15 4.73
CA ALA A 424 29.96 -18.36 3.98
C ALA A 424 29.67 -19.06 2.64
N THR A 425 28.91 -20.15 2.65
CA THR A 425 28.53 -20.91 1.46
C THR A 425 27.74 -20.02 0.46
N ALA A 426 26.80 -19.21 0.95
CA ALA A 426 26.06 -18.30 0.10
C ALA A 426 27.00 -17.26 -0.55
N SER A 427 27.93 -16.69 0.21
CA SER A 427 28.92 -15.75 -0.31
C SER A 427 29.84 -16.40 -1.35
N GLU A 428 30.26 -17.64 -1.13
CA GLU A 428 31.11 -18.38 -2.06
C GLU A 428 30.39 -18.71 -3.37
N LEU A 429 29.13 -19.17 -3.29
CA LEU A 429 28.34 -19.55 -4.46
C LEU A 429 27.94 -18.36 -5.34
N THR A 430 27.77 -17.19 -4.76
CA THR A 430 27.30 -15.99 -5.46
C THR A 430 28.40 -14.98 -5.77
N GLY A 431 29.52 -15.04 -5.04
CA GLY A 431 30.55 -13.98 -5.07
C GLY A 431 30.11 -12.71 -4.29
N ASP A 432 28.93 -12.72 -3.66
CA ASP A 432 28.40 -11.61 -2.90
C ASP A 432 28.48 -11.89 -1.39
N LYS A 433 29.30 -11.12 -0.67
CA LYS A 433 29.44 -11.24 0.79
C LYS A 433 28.17 -10.83 1.56
N HIS A 434 27.23 -10.16 0.90
CA HIS A 434 25.94 -9.75 1.44
C HIS A 434 24.76 -10.57 0.86
N ALA A 435 25.05 -11.72 0.26
CA ALA A 435 24.02 -12.60 -0.29
C ALA A 435 22.95 -12.96 0.73
N ILE A 436 23.32 -13.18 1.99
CA ILE A 436 22.36 -13.33 3.10
C ILE A 436 22.26 -12.01 3.86
N ARG A 437 21.08 -11.42 3.92
CA ARG A 437 20.82 -10.10 4.51
C ARG A 437 20.36 -10.19 5.96
N ALA A 438 19.44 -11.13 6.25
CA ALA A 438 18.92 -11.34 7.60
C ALA A 438 18.56 -12.81 7.83
N ILE A 439 18.80 -13.30 9.04
CA ILE A 439 18.40 -14.64 9.48
C ILE A 439 17.62 -14.51 10.79
N ARG A 440 16.56 -15.30 10.93
CA ARG A 440 15.79 -15.40 12.17
C ARG A 440 15.41 -16.85 12.42
N GLN A 441 15.53 -17.29 13.67
CA GLN A 441 15.10 -18.62 14.12
C GLN A 441 14.03 -18.45 15.18
N ILE A 442 12.82 -18.92 14.91
CA ILE A 442 11.65 -18.76 15.77
C ILE A 442 11.35 -20.11 16.41
N PRO A 443 11.48 -20.26 17.74
CA PRO A 443 11.08 -21.50 18.43
C PRO A 443 9.56 -21.65 18.38
N VAL A 444 9.07 -22.83 18.04
CA VAL A 444 7.64 -23.15 18.05
C VAL A 444 7.25 -23.74 19.41
N PRO A 445 6.42 -23.06 20.22
CA PRO A 445 6.01 -23.57 21.52
C PRO A 445 5.14 -24.83 21.36
N GLY A 446 5.42 -25.88 22.12
CA GLY A 446 4.45 -26.95 22.36
C GLY A 446 4.77 -28.36 21.92
N LYS A 447 5.88 -28.64 21.26
CA LYS A 447 6.38 -30.02 21.12
C LYS A 447 7.49 -30.26 22.14
N LYS A 448 7.09 -30.59 23.41
CA LYS A 448 7.96 -31.38 24.26
C LYS A 448 8.16 -32.72 23.55
N ARG A 449 9.43 -33.04 23.29
CA ARG A 449 9.86 -34.39 22.90
C ARG A 449 9.48 -35.41 23.97
#